data_4a9d05fd319f6221bc89e8e1a45fce7c
#
_entry.id   4a9d05fd319f6221bc89e8e1a45fce7c
#
_cell.length_a   1.000
_cell.length_b   1.000
_cell.length_c   1.000
_cell.angle_alpha   90.00
_cell.angle_beta   90.00
_cell.angle_gamma   90.00
#
_symmetry.space_group_name_H-M   'P 1'
#
loop_
_entity.id
_entity.type
_entity.pdbx_description
1 polymer ?
#
loop_
_entity_poly.entity_id
_entity_poly.type
_entity_poly.pdbx_seq_one_letter_code
_entity_poly.pdbx_strand_id
1 'polypeptide(L)'
;ASDVYKRQVKVQADLPVKEILESENIFVMDETRAVHQDIRPLKIMILNLMPLKEDTELQLLRSLSNTSLQVDVTFLMVASHEAKNTSTSHLNTFYVKFEDVRKNYYDGMIITGAPVEQMEFEEVDYWDELTKIMDWTNTHVTSTMFLCWGAQASLYHFYGLKKRMLPEKKFGLFWHKVNNRKIPLVRGFDDEFLAPHSRHTEVPIDDIRACKDVTILAESDEAGFYLGMAEEGRKIFVMGHPEYDRMTLDGEYHRDKDKGLPIEIPKNYYKNDDPNTKPVLLWRSHANNLYTNWLNYYVYQVTPYNLDGTPDFSGK
;
A
#
# COMPACT_ATOMS: atom_id res chain seq x y z
N ALA A 1 33.19 -3.71 -19.11
CA ALA A 1 32.65 -4.68 -18.18
C ALA A 1 31.24 -4.23 -17.83
N SER A 2 30.29 -5.04 -18.13
CA SER A 2 28.85 -4.86 -18.13
C SER A 2 28.28 -4.32 -16.81
N ASP A 3 27.94 -3.03 -16.77
CA ASP A 3 26.90 -2.56 -15.84
C ASP A 3 25.56 -3.04 -16.43
N VAL A 4 25.27 -4.30 -16.13
CA VAL A 4 23.96 -4.89 -16.39
C VAL A 4 22.92 -4.04 -15.66
N TYR A 5 21.94 -3.55 -16.40
CA TYR A 5 20.78 -2.80 -15.94
C TYR A 5 20.21 -3.40 -14.63
N LYS A 6 20.62 -2.88 -13.48
CA LYS A 6 20.09 -3.29 -12.19
C LYS A 6 18.80 -2.51 -11.95
N ARG A 7 17.72 -3.23 -11.88
CA ARG A 7 16.36 -2.77 -11.51
C ARG A 7 16.42 -2.15 -10.13
N GLN A 8 15.94 -0.91 -9.92
CA GLN A 8 16.23 -0.21 -8.66
C GLN A 8 15.11 0.74 -8.24
N VAL A 9 14.76 0.67 -6.95
CA VAL A 9 14.01 1.72 -6.28
C VAL A 9 14.98 2.83 -5.90
N LYS A 10 14.67 4.07 -6.28
CA LYS A 10 15.46 5.24 -5.90
C LYS A 10 14.94 5.77 -4.56
N VAL A 11 15.82 5.94 -3.61
CA VAL A 11 15.57 6.49 -2.28
C VAL A 11 16.64 7.49 -1.91
N GLN A 12 16.40 8.28 -0.87
CA GLN A 12 17.43 9.15 -0.28
C GLN A 12 18.62 8.31 0.24
N ALA A 13 19.84 8.79 0.03
CA ALA A 13 21.06 8.04 0.33
C ALA A 13 21.14 7.56 1.79
N ASP A 14 20.67 8.40 2.71
CA ASP A 14 20.75 8.18 4.16
C ASP A 14 19.50 7.52 4.76
N LEU A 15 18.58 7.02 3.95
CA LEU A 15 17.39 6.35 4.44
C LEU A 15 17.77 5.05 5.17
N PRO A 16 17.43 4.89 6.47
CA PRO A 16 17.91 3.77 7.30
C PRO A 16 17.59 2.39 6.75
N VAL A 17 16.41 2.22 6.13
CA VAL A 17 16.00 0.91 5.56
C VAL A 17 16.78 0.51 4.32
N LYS A 18 17.59 1.39 3.72
CA LYS A 18 18.43 1.09 2.56
C LYS A 18 19.42 -0.04 2.83
N GLU A 19 20.11 -0.02 3.96
CA GLU A 19 21.07 -1.05 4.35
C GLU A 19 20.39 -2.42 4.51
N ILE A 20 19.17 -2.45 5.04
CA ILE A 20 18.39 -3.68 5.20
C ILE A 20 18.03 -4.25 3.83
N LEU A 21 17.52 -3.42 2.92
CA LEU A 21 17.18 -3.83 1.55
C LEU A 21 18.40 -4.38 0.80
N GLU A 22 19.54 -3.72 0.89
CA GLU A 22 20.79 -4.17 0.28
C GLU A 22 21.27 -5.51 0.86
N SER A 23 21.10 -5.73 2.18
CA SER A 23 21.43 -7.01 2.82
C SER A 23 20.54 -8.17 2.35
N GLU A 24 19.34 -7.87 1.84
CA GLU A 24 18.40 -8.82 1.24
C GLU A 24 18.62 -9.01 -0.27
N ASN A 25 19.72 -8.52 -0.82
CA ASN A 25 20.02 -8.48 -2.27
C ASN A 25 18.98 -7.68 -3.11
N ILE A 26 18.28 -6.75 -2.47
CA ILE A 26 17.41 -5.79 -3.14
C ILE A 26 18.25 -4.56 -3.46
N PHE A 27 18.43 -4.31 -4.75
CA PHE A 27 19.22 -3.17 -5.19
C PHE A 27 18.44 -1.87 -5.05
N VAL A 28 19.00 -0.94 -4.29
CA VAL A 28 18.46 0.40 -4.07
C VAL A 28 19.42 1.42 -4.68
N MET A 29 18.89 2.41 -5.38
CA MET A 29 19.68 3.48 -6.00
C MET A 29 19.60 4.75 -5.16
N ASP A 30 20.72 5.40 -4.95
CA ASP A 30 20.75 6.75 -4.40
C ASP A 30 20.72 7.81 -5.52
N GLU A 31 20.53 9.06 -5.13
CA GLU A 31 20.40 10.18 -6.07
C GLU A 31 21.62 10.39 -6.93
N THR A 32 22.84 10.12 -6.44
CA THR A 32 24.09 10.33 -7.16
C THR A 32 24.25 9.35 -8.31
N ARG A 33 23.74 8.13 -8.17
CA ARG A 33 23.82 7.09 -9.20
C ARG A 33 22.73 7.23 -10.26
N ALA A 34 21.58 7.80 -9.90
CA ALA A 34 20.44 8.00 -10.81
C ALA A 34 20.72 9.04 -11.91
N VAL A 35 21.61 10.00 -11.68
CA VAL A 35 21.94 11.10 -12.62
C VAL A 35 22.59 10.62 -13.93
N HIS A 36 23.04 9.37 -13.99
CA HIS A 36 23.77 8.83 -15.16
C HIS A 36 22.93 7.88 -16.04
N GLN A 37 21.62 7.83 -15.87
CA GLN A 37 20.74 6.96 -16.67
C GLN A 37 19.69 7.80 -17.42
N ASP A 38 19.61 7.62 -18.74
CA ASP A 38 18.65 8.30 -19.63
C ASP A 38 17.21 7.73 -19.54
N ILE A 39 16.84 7.11 -18.42
CA ILE A 39 15.51 6.51 -18.22
C ILE A 39 14.78 7.30 -17.14
N ARG A 40 13.63 7.85 -17.50
CA ARG A 40 12.75 8.53 -16.52
C ARG A 40 12.21 7.51 -15.51
N PRO A 41 12.54 7.64 -14.22
CA PRO A 41 11.94 6.81 -13.18
C PRO A 41 10.46 7.16 -12.99
N LEU A 42 9.66 6.16 -12.58
CA LEU A 42 8.29 6.39 -12.13
C LEU A 42 8.32 7.12 -10.79
N LYS A 43 7.62 8.24 -10.69
CA LYS A 43 7.48 8.99 -9.44
C LYS A 43 6.33 8.41 -8.63
N ILE A 44 6.65 7.73 -7.56
CA ILE A 44 5.67 7.12 -6.65
C ILE A 44 5.67 7.88 -5.33
N MET A 45 4.49 8.37 -4.92
CA MET A 45 4.29 8.97 -3.60
C MET A 45 3.71 7.93 -2.64
N ILE A 46 4.16 7.93 -1.39
CA ILE A 46 3.60 7.08 -0.32
C ILE A 46 3.15 7.98 0.83
N LEU A 47 1.84 8.12 1.01
CA LEU A 47 1.27 8.71 2.22
C LEU A 47 1.25 7.63 3.30
N ASN A 48 2.21 7.75 4.22
CA ASN A 48 2.39 6.76 5.28
C ASN A 48 1.68 7.20 6.56
N LEU A 49 0.50 6.60 6.81
CA LEU A 49 -0.33 6.85 8.00
C LEU A 49 -0.08 5.83 9.12
N MET A 50 0.78 4.83 8.87
CA MET A 50 1.08 3.79 9.85
C MET A 50 1.90 4.33 11.02
N PRO A 51 1.73 3.75 12.23
CA PRO A 51 2.40 4.23 13.45
C PRO A 51 3.91 3.92 13.47
N LEU A 52 4.32 2.78 12.90
CA LEU A 52 5.72 2.36 12.76
C LEU A 52 6.16 2.65 11.33
N LYS A 53 6.61 3.88 11.08
CA LYS A 53 6.85 4.35 9.72
C LYS A 53 8.01 3.62 9.03
N GLU A 54 9.10 3.38 9.73
CA GLU A 54 10.28 2.70 9.18
C GLU A 54 9.99 1.26 8.76
N ASP A 55 9.15 0.53 9.53
CA ASP A 55 8.70 -0.81 9.15
C ASP A 55 7.87 -0.77 7.86
N THR A 56 6.96 0.19 7.76
CA THR A 56 6.12 0.37 6.58
C THR A 56 6.93 0.81 5.36
N GLU A 57 7.91 1.69 5.54
CA GLU A 57 8.88 2.08 4.49
C GLU A 57 9.57 0.84 3.92
N LEU A 58 10.14 0.00 4.80
CA LEU A 58 10.82 -1.23 4.41
C LEU A 58 9.89 -2.18 3.65
N GLN A 59 8.68 -2.42 4.14
CA GLN A 59 7.70 -3.31 3.55
C GLN A 59 7.27 -2.85 2.15
N LEU A 60 6.96 -1.57 1.99
CA LEU A 60 6.52 -1.01 0.71
C LEU A 60 7.68 -0.90 -0.29
N LEU A 61 8.86 -0.48 0.13
CA LEU A 61 10.03 -0.42 -0.74
C LEU A 61 10.41 -1.81 -1.25
N ARG A 62 10.35 -2.84 -0.39
CA ARG A 62 10.56 -4.24 -0.80
C ARG A 62 9.53 -4.68 -1.84
N SER A 63 8.27 -4.32 -1.66
CA SER A 63 7.19 -4.65 -2.59
C SER A 63 7.36 -3.95 -3.93
N LEU A 64 7.71 -2.66 -3.93
CA LEU A 64 7.94 -1.86 -5.13
C LEU A 64 9.24 -2.23 -5.86
N SER A 65 10.20 -2.85 -5.20
CA SER A 65 11.48 -3.24 -5.81
C SER A 65 11.39 -4.47 -6.74
N ASN A 66 10.28 -5.21 -6.70
CA ASN A 66 10.10 -6.42 -7.51
C ASN A 66 9.62 -6.09 -8.94
N THR A 67 10.23 -5.11 -9.59
CA THR A 67 9.92 -4.69 -10.97
C THR A 67 11.18 -4.40 -11.75
N SER A 68 11.06 -4.39 -13.09
CA SER A 68 12.14 -3.92 -13.99
C SER A 68 12.10 -2.41 -14.21
N LEU A 69 11.09 -1.74 -13.72
CA LEU A 69 10.94 -0.30 -13.85
C LEU A 69 11.77 0.41 -12.79
N GLN A 70 12.28 1.58 -13.11
CA GLN A 70 12.87 2.46 -12.11
C GLN A 70 11.77 3.19 -11.37
N VAL A 71 11.85 3.22 -10.05
CA VAL A 71 10.85 3.84 -9.18
C VAL A 71 11.55 4.85 -8.26
N ASP A 72 11.12 6.09 -8.31
CA ASP A 72 11.56 7.19 -7.44
C ASP A 72 10.47 7.43 -6.37
N VAL A 73 10.79 7.15 -5.11
CA VAL A 73 9.80 7.17 -4.01
C VAL A 73 9.93 8.44 -3.20
N THR A 74 8.79 9.11 -3.00
CA THR A 74 8.62 10.25 -2.11
C THR A 74 7.68 9.86 -0.96
N PHE A 75 8.13 9.97 0.28
CA PHE A 75 7.28 9.77 1.45
C PHE A 75 6.57 11.05 1.85
N LEU A 76 5.25 10.96 2.01
CA LEU A 76 4.37 12.04 2.44
C LEU A 76 3.85 11.76 3.84
N MET A 77 3.82 12.78 4.69
CA MET A 77 3.14 12.74 5.99
C MET A 77 2.00 13.76 6.05
N VAL A 78 0.99 13.49 6.87
CA VAL A 78 0.00 14.48 7.25
C VAL A 78 0.63 15.49 8.20
N ALA A 79 0.38 16.77 7.96
CA ALA A 79 0.93 17.86 8.77
C ALA A 79 0.09 18.15 10.02
N SER A 80 -1.20 17.78 9.98
CA SER A 80 -2.18 18.00 11.05
C SER A 80 -2.09 16.98 12.20
N HIS A 81 -1.24 15.93 12.06
CA HIS A 81 -1.05 14.90 13.08
C HIS A 81 0.42 14.76 13.48
N GLU A 82 0.67 14.65 14.77
CA GLU A 82 2.01 14.45 15.32
C GLU A 82 2.31 12.94 15.51
N ALA A 83 3.29 12.42 14.78
CA ALA A 83 3.68 11.01 14.88
C ALA A 83 4.33 10.71 16.23
N LYS A 84 3.79 9.72 16.97
CA LYS A 84 4.24 9.39 18.33
C LYS A 84 5.39 8.37 18.38
N ASN A 85 5.54 7.55 17.33
CA ASN A 85 6.46 6.39 17.32
C ASN A 85 7.64 6.55 16.36
N THR A 86 7.78 7.69 15.69
CA THR A 86 8.87 7.98 14.77
C THR A 86 9.55 9.29 15.20
N SER A 87 10.87 9.33 15.16
CA SER A 87 11.62 10.52 15.56
C SER A 87 11.32 11.70 14.64
N THR A 88 11.22 12.89 15.21
CA THR A 88 11.06 14.13 14.44
C THR A 88 12.21 14.35 13.45
N SER A 89 13.42 13.90 13.79
CA SER A 89 14.58 13.97 12.90
C SER A 89 14.38 13.12 11.65
N HIS A 90 13.88 11.88 11.79
CA HIS A 90 13.57 11.00 10.66
C HIS A 90 12.51 11.63 9.75
N LEU A 91 11.42 12.11 10.34
CA LEU A 91 10.34 12.75 9.59
C LEU A 91 10.82 13.98 8.81
N ASN A 92 11.56 14.87 9.45
CA ASN A 92 12.06 16.07 8.80
C ASN A 92 13.06 15.80 7.69
N THR A 93 13.76 14.66 7.75
CA THR A 93 14.77 14.29 6.76
C THR A 93 14.16 13.58 5.56
N PHE A 94 13.21 12.66 5.76
CA PHE A 94 12.76 11.72 4.74
C PHE A 94 11.32 11.95 4.27
N TYR A 95 10.54 12.77 4.97
CA TYR A 95 9.15 13.03 4.62
C TYR A 95 8.93 14.45 4.16
N VAL A 96 8.04 14.62 3.20
CA VAL A 96 7.55 15.94 2.76
C VAL A 96 6.13 16.17 3.27
N LYS A 97 5.72 17.43 3.33
CA LYS A 97 4.34 17.84 3.64
C LYS A 97 3.57 18.07 2.35
N PHE A 98 2.25 17.95 2.41
CA PHE A 98 1.39 18.12 1.23
C PHE A 98 1.57 19.49 0.56
N GLU A 99 1.69 20.56 1.34
CA GLU A 99 1.89 21.91 0.81
C GLU A 99 3.14 22.07 -0.06
N ASP A 100 4.19 21.28 0.24
CA ASP A 100 5.46 21.35 -0.50
C ASP A 100 5.35 20.68 -1.89
N VAL A 101 4.42 19.74 -2.05
CA VAL A 101 4.32 18.87 -3.23
C VAL A 101 3.02 19.01 -4.02
N ARG A 102 2.05 19.75 -3.55
CA ARG A 102 0.70 19.86 -4.15
C ARG A 102 0.65 20.36 -5.59
N LYS A 103 1.72 20.98 -6.10
CA LYS A 103 1.85 21.42 -7.49
C LYS A 103 2.53 20.40 -8.39
N ASN A 104 3.06 19.32 -7.82
CA ASN A 104 3.78 18.29 -8.53
C ASN A 104 2.82 17.21 -9.02
N TYR A 105 3.23 16.50 -10.07
CA TYR A 105 2.53 15.33 -10.61
C TYR A 105 3.29 14.05 -10.28
N TYR A 106 2.55 13.00 -10.00
CA TYR A 106 3.08 11.67 -9.68
C TYR A 106 2.46 10.61 -10.58
N ASP A 107 3.26 9.60 -10.92
CA ASP A 107 2.79 8.49 -11.75
C ASP A 107 1.91 7.55 -10.94
N GLY A 108 2.25 7.34 -9.68
CA GLY A 108 1.45 6.53 -8.76
C GLY A 108 1.49 7.06 -7.32
N MET A 109 0.50 6.66 -6.54
CA MET A 109 0.46 6.95 -5.11
C MET A 109 -0.03 5.75 -4.31
N ILE A 110 0.54 5.53 -3.13
CA ILE A 110 0.02 4.59 -2.14
C ILE A 110 -0.42 5.39 -0.92
N ILE A 111 -1.65 5.13 -0.45
CA ILE A 111 -2.16 5.62 0.83
C ILE A 111 -2.31 4.42 1.75
N THR A 112 -1.57 4.39 2.84
CA THR A 112 -1.51 3.23 3.74
C THR A 112 -2.71 3.14 4.67
N GLY A 113 -2.81 2.04 5.40
CA GLY A 113 -3.68 1.92 6.57
C GLY A 113 -3.27 2.87 7.70
N ALA A 114 -4.12 2.93 8.73
CA ALA A 114 -3.88 3.69 9.95
C ALA A 114 -4.56 3.00 11.15
N PRO A 115 -4.01 3.13 12.39
CA PRO A 115 -4.56 2.46 13.58
C PRO A 115 -5.73 3.23 14.21
N VAL A 116 -6.61 3.80 13.38
CA VAL A 116 -7.76 4.63 13.78
C VAL A 116 -9.09 4.06 13.31
N GLU A 117 -9.11 2.79 12.94
CA GLU A 117 -10.25 2.14 12.29
C GLU A 117 -11.52 2.07 13.18
N GLN A 118 -11.38 2.16 14.50
CA GLN A 118 -12.51 2.14 15.45
C GLN A 118 -13.14 3.54 15.64
N MET A 119 -12.51 4.62 15.16
CA MET A 119 -13.06 5.96 15.17
C MET A 119 -13.93 6.18 13.93
N GLU A 120 -14.95 7.05 14.02
CA GLU A 120 -15.61 7.55 12.82
C GLU A 120 -14.60 8.35 11.97
N PHE A 121 -14.80 8.39 10.66
CA PHE A 121 -13.82 9.04 9.77
C PHE A 121 -13.63 10.51 10.09
N GLU A 122 -14.73 11.21 10.36
CA GLU A 122 -14.75 12.64 10.69
C GLU A 122 -14.15 12.97 12.07
N GLU A 123 -13.99 11.97 12.94
CA GLU A 123 -13.33 12.13 14.25
C GLU A 123 -11.80 12.00 14.18
N VAL A 124 -11.26 11.56 13.04
CA VAL A 124 -9.82 11.45 12.84
C VAL A 124 -9.23 12.84 12.64
N ASP A 125 -8.27 13.23 13.46
CA ASP A 125 -7.70 14.57 13.54
C ASP A 125 -7.11 15.10 12.21
N TYR A 126 -6.68 14.21 11.30
CA TYR A 126 -6.17 14.55 9.97
C TYR A 126 -7.18 14.26 8.84
N TRP A 127 -8.45 14.03 9.14
CA TRP A 127 -9.46 13.68 8.12
C TRP A 127 -9.59 14.74 7.02
N ASP A 128 -9.68 16.00 7.39
CA ASP A 128 -9.80 17.11 6.45
C ASP A 128 -8.58 17.26 5.54
N GLU A 129 -7.39 16.97 6.03
CA GLU A 129 -6.16 16.95 5.22
C GLU A 129 -6.15 15.74 4.30
N LEU A 130 -6.51 14.56 4.80
CA LEU A 130 -6.58 13.33 4.03
C LEU A 130 -7.57 13.42 2.86
N THR A 131 -8.76 13.97 3.10
CA THR A 131 -9.77 14.15 2.03
C THR A 131 -9.28 15.10 0.95
N LYS A 132 -8.61 16.20 1.31
CA LYS A 132 -7.97 17.11 0.34
C LYS A 132 -6.89 16.41 -0.48
N ILE A 133 -6.08 15.55 0.16
CA ILE A 133 -5.07 14.77 -0.55
C ILE A 133 -5.75 13.77 -1.49
N MET A 134 -6.80 13.07 -1.04
CA MET A 134 -7.56 12.14 -1.88
C MET A 134 -8.17 12.84 -3.09
N ASP A 135 -8.79 14.01 -2.93
CA ASP A 135 -9.32 14.80 -4.05
C ASP A 135 -8.22 15.27 -5.02
N TRP A 136 -7.07 15.68 -4.47
CA TRP A 136 -5.92 16.08 -5.26
C TRP A 136 -5.38 14.94 -6.15
N THR A 137 -5.48 13.67 -5.70
CA THR A 137 -5.05 12.52 -6.52
C THR A 137 -5.81 12.45 -7.85
N ASN A 138 -7.07 12.91 -7.92
CA ASN A 138 -7.87 12.85 -9.14
C ASN A 138 -7.27 13.66 -10.31
N THR A 139 -6.42 14.65 -10.02
CA THR A 139 -5.83 15.54 -11.02
C THR A 139 -4.32 15.50 -11.10
N HIS A 140 -3.64 14.94 -10.09
CA HIS A 140 -2.17 14.99 -9.99
C HIS A 140 -1.52 13.61 -9.92
N VAL A 141 -2.32 12.52 -9.86
CA VAL A 141 -1.80 11.15 -9.79
C VAL A 141 -2.47 10.29 -10.83
N THR A 142 -1.69 9.50 -11.57
CA THR A 142 -2.26 8.62 -12.62
C THR A 142 -3.04 7.45 -12.00
N SER A 143 -2.49 6.78 -10.99
CA SER A 143 -3.17 5.68 -10.28
C SER A 143 -2.83 5.70 -8.80
N THR A 144 -3.85 5.57 -7.94
CA THR A 144 -3.70 5.54 -6.47
C THR A 144 -4.15 4.19 -5.91
N MET A 145 -3.27 3.55 -5.12
CA MET A 145 -3.55 2.33 -4.38
C MET A 145 -3.81 2.67 -2.91
N PHE A 146 -4.95 2.26 -2.40
CA PHE A 146 -5.38 2.48 -1.02
C PHE A 146 -5.31 1.15 -0.26
N LEU A 147 -4.63 1.12 0.90
CA LEU A 147 -4.41 -0.09 1.69
C LEU A 147 -5.22 -0.06 2.99
N CYS A 148 -5.86 -1.16 3.32
CA CYS A 148 -6.57 -1.42 4.58
C CYS A 148 -7.51 -0.27 4.98
N TRP A 149 -7.24 0.43 6.08
CA TRP A 149 -8.05 1.59 6.50
C TRP A 149 -8.06 2.71 5.43
N GLY A 150 -6.95 2.92 4.73
CA GLY A 150 -6.92 3.85 3.59
C GLY A 150 -7.92 3.47 2.49
N ALA A 151 -8.11 2.16 2.23
CA ALA A 151 -9.14 1.68 1.31
C ALA A 151 -10.55 1.95 1.84
N GLN A 152 -10.81 1.73 3.13
CA GLN A 152 -12.11 2.07 3.75
C GLN A 152 -12.39 3.56 3.68
N ALA A 153 -11.41 4.39 4.02
CA ALA A 153 -11.51 5.85 3.97
C ALA A 153 -11.82 6.37 2.56
N SER A 154 -11.15 5.83 1.54
CA SER A 154 -11.37 6.22 0.16
C SER A 154 -12.70 5.73 -0.41
N LEU A 155 -13.13 4.51 -0.05
CA LEU A 155 -14.47 4.00 -0.41
C LEU A 155 -15.58 4.85 0.21
N TYR A 156 -15.38 5.32 1.44
CA TYR A 156 -16.29 6.24 2.09
C TYR A 156 -16.29 7.63 1.41
N HIS A 157 -15.11 8.22 1.24
CA HIS A 157 -14.97 9.57 0.68
C HIS A 157 -15.52 9.70 -0.75
N PHE A 158 -15.16 8.75 -1.64
CA PHE A 158 -15.53 8.84 -3.06
C PHE A 158 -16.90 8.25 -3.38
N TYR A 159 -17.37 7.25 -2.63
CA TYR A 159 -18.58 6.48 -2.98
C TYR A 159 -19.60 6.41 -1.85
N GLY A 160 -19.34 7.01 -0.69
CA GLY A 160 -20.26 7.00 0.46
C GLY A 160 -20.42 5.63 1.13
N LEU A 161 -19.52 4.67 0.84
CA LEU A 161 -19.58 3.32 1.39
C LEU A 161 -19.07 3.30 2.83
N LYS A 162 -19.97 3.03 3.78
CA LYS A 162 -19.66 3.09 5.20
C LYS A 162 -18.98 1.82 5.71
N LYS A 163 -18.02 2.00 6.61
CA LYS A 163 -17.47 0.87 7.37
C LYS A 163 -18.40 0.45 8.50
N ARG A 164 -18.23 -0.80 8.95
CA ARG A 164 -18.85 -1.31 10.16
C ARG A 164 -17.84 -2.05 11.02
N MET A 165 -18.11 -2.13 12.33
CA MET A 165 -17.34 -2.98 13.25
C MET A 165 -17.58 -4.45 12.93
N LEU A 166 -16.52 -5.23 12.97
CA LEU A 166 -16.58 -6.69 12.94
C LEU A 166 -16.88 -7.23 14.33
N PRO A 167 -17.60 -8.35 14.44
CA PRO A 167 -17.81 -9.05 15.72
C PRO A 167 -16.48 -9.49 16.35
N GLU A 168 -15.52 -9.88 15.51
CA GLU A 168 -14.17 -10.33 15.88
C GLU A 168 -13.15 -9.73 14.92
N LYS A 169 -11.94 -9.46 15.44
CA LYS A 169 -10.81 -9.00 14.63
C LYS A 169 -10.52 -10.00 13.50
N LYS A 170 -10.48 -9.56 12.27
CA LYS A 170 -9.93 -10.36 11.16
C LYS A 170 -8.41 -10.33 11.27
N PHE A 171 -7.84 -11.41 11.81
CA PHE A 171 -6.43 -11.47 12.16
C PHE A 171 -5.79 -12.78 11.68
N GLY A 172 -4.88 -12.68 10.71
CA GLY A 172 -4.21 -13.85 10.13
C GLY A 172 -4.20 -13.85 8.61
N LEU A 173 -4.04 -15.04 8.02
CA LEU A 173 -4.07 -15.30 6.59
C LEU A 173 -5.43 -15.90 6.20
N PHE A 174 -6.07 -15.28 5.23
CA PHE A 174 -7.37 -15.73 4.72
C PHE A 174 -7.26 -16.11 3.26
N TRP A 175 -8.01 -17.13 2.87
CA TRP A 175 -8.14 -17.53 1.48
C TRP A 175 -9.03 -16.58 0.71
N HIS A 176 -8.57 -16.19 -0.47
CA HIS A 176 -9.26 -15.31 -1.39
C HIS A 176 -9.36 -15.97 -2.75
N LYS A 177 -10.44 -15.72 -3.47
CA LYS A 177 -10.65 -16.16 -4.85
C LYS A 177 -10.61 -14.96 -5.79
N VAL A 178 -10.07 -15.17 -6.99
CA VAL A 178 -10.04 -14.20 -8.08
C VAL A 178 -11.35 -14.25 -8.84
N ASN A 179 -12.06 -13.12 -8.94
CA ASN A 179 -13.36 -13.04 -9.61
C ASN A 179 -13.25 -12.90 -11.13
N ASN A 180 -12.23 -12.20 -11.63
CA ASN A 180 -12.04 -11.99 -13.06
C ASN A 180 -10.55 -11.98 -13.44
N ARG A 181 -10.08 -13.10 -13.97
CA ARG A 181 -8.68 -13.28 -14.37
C ARG A 181 -8.25 -12.47 -15.61
N LYS A 182 -9.19 -11.89 -16.35
CA LYS A 182 -8.89 -11.07 -17.54
C LYS A 182 -8.35 -9.68 -17.18
N ILE A 183 -8.54 -9.25 -15.94
CA ILE A 183 -8.09 -7.95 -15.48
C ILE A 183 -6.58 -8.00 -15.22
N PRO A 184 -5.78 -7.09 -15.83
CA PRO A 184 -4.32 -7.11 -15.71
C PRO A 184 -3.81 -7.03 -14.27
N LEU A 185 -4.54 -6.41 -13.34
CA LEU A 185 -4.13 -6.27 -11.95
C LEU A 185 -3.93 -7.62 -11.23
N VAL A 186 -4.72 -8.63 -11.58
CA VAL A 186 -4.63 -9.99 -11.01
C VAL A 186 -3.88 -10.98 -11.92
N ARG A 187 -3.15 -10.48 -12.91
CA ARG A 187 -2.37 -11.34 -13.81
C ARG A 187 -1.29 -12.09 -13.03
N GLY A 188 -1.21 -13.40 -13.22
CA GLY A 188 -0.27 -14.27 -12.52
C GLY A 188 -0.71 -14.69 -11.11
N PHE A 189 -1.92 -14.31 -10.68
CA PHE A 189 -2.51 -14.87 -9.48
C PHE A 189 -3.01 -16.29 -9.73
N ASP A 190 -2.95 -17.13 -8.71
CA ASP A 190 -3.66 -18.41 -8.68
C ASP A 190 -5.17 -18.18 -8.57
N ASP A 191 -5.98 -19.23 -8.76
CA ASP A 191 -7.44 -19.10 -8.60
C ASP A 191 -7.83 -18.75 -7.17
N GLU A 192 -7.08 -19.32 -6.22
CA GLU A 192 -7.18 -19.02 -4.78
C GLU A 192 -5.79 -18.71 -4.23
N PHE A 193 -5.74 -17.77 -3.29
CA PHE A 193 -4.50 -17.33 -2.68
C PHE A 193 -4.70 -16.85 -1.25
N LEU A 194 -3.65 -16.88 -0.44
CA LEU A 194 -3.64 -16.36 0.91
C LEU A 194 -3.17 -14.89 0.94
N ALA A 195 -3.83 -14.08 1.76
CA ALA A 195 -3.41 -12.71 2.05
C ALA A 195 -3.60 -12.36 3.53
N PRO A 196 -2.70 -11.51 4.11
CA PRO A 196 -2.79 -11.10 5.50
C PRO A 196 -3.89 -10.07 5.71
N HIS A 197 -4.58 -10.20 6.86
CA HIS A 197 -5.49 -9.20 7.40
C HIS A 197 -5.20 -8.95 8.88
N SER A 198 -5.34 -7.70 9.30
CA SER A 198 -5.32 -7.27 10.69
C SER A 198 -6.24 -6.06 10.83
N ARG A 199 -7.53 -6.28 11.10
CA ARG A 199 -8.52 -5.22 11.14
C ARG A 199 -9.74 -5.55 12.00
N HIS A 200 -10.32 -4.53 12.63
CA HIS A 200 -11.55 -4.60 13.42
C HIS A 200 -12.78 -4.11 12.64
N THR A 201 -12.59 -3.56 11.45
CA THR A 201 -13.67 -3.00 10.63
C THR A 201 -13.64 -3.53 9.21
N GLU A 202 -14.75 -3.38 8.50
CA GLU A 202 -14.87 -3.68 7.08
C GLU A 202 -15.86 -2.73 6.42
N VAL A 203 -15.75 -2.56 5.11
CA VAL A 203 -16.87 -2.12 4.26
C VAL A 203 -17.60 -3.39 3.82
N PRO A 204 -18.91 -3.54 4.08
CA PRO A 204 -19.66 -4.73 3.70
C PRO A 204 -19.54 -5.02 2.20
N ILE A 205 -19.23 -6.25 1.86
CA ILE A 205 -19.02 -6.63 0.46
C ILE A 205 -20.27 -6.45 -0.40
N ASP A 206 -21.45 -6.60 0.18
CA ASP A 206 -22.71 -6.42 -0.54
C ASP A 206 -22.97 -4.94 -0.88
N ASP A 207 -22.52 -4.01 -0.02
CA ASP A 207 -22.58 -2.58 -0.29
C ASP A 207 -21.62 -2.23 -1.45
N ILE A 208 -20.43 -2.84 -1.47
CA ILE A 208 -19.47 -2.67 -2.58
C ILE A 208 -20.04 -3.26 -3.87
N ARG A 209 -20.70 -4.43 -3.83
CA ARG A 209 -21.36 -5.02 -5.02
C ARG A 209 -22.50 -4.17 -5.54
N ALA A 210 -23.20 -3.47 -4.67
CA ALA A 210 -24.27 -2.55 -5.07
C ALA A 210 -23.74 -1.26 -5.71
N CYS A 211 -22.49 -0.89 -5.44
CA CYS A 211 -21.82 0.25 -6.03
C CYS A 211 -21.35 -0.06 -7.46
N LYS A 212 -21.96 0.56 -8.47
CA LYS A 212 -21.65 0.30 -9.87
C LYS A 212 -20.27 0.81 -10.30
N ASP A 213 -19.70 1.73 -9.54
CA ASP A 213 -18.42 2.37 -9.85
C ASP A 213 -17.21 1.53 -9.40
N VAL A 214 -17.42 0.53 -8.52
CA VAL A 214 -16.36 -0.32 -8.00
C VAL A 214 -16.49 -1.74 -8.54
N THR A 215 -15.43 -2.23 -9.17
CA THR A 215 -15.31 -3.62 -9.64
C THR A 215 -14.55 -4.44 -8.63
N ILE A 216 -15.16 -5.52 -8.10
CA ILE A 216 -14.52 -6.46 -7.19
C ILE A 216 -13.66 -7.46 -8.00
N LEU A 217 -12.38 -7.55 -7.69
CA LEU A 217 -11.42 -8.41 -8.39
C LEU A 217 -11.06 -9.66 -7.59
N ALA A 218 -11.03 -9.57 -6.26
CA ALA A 218 -10.82 -10.70 -5.37
C ALA A 218 -11.57 -10.51 -4.06
N GLU A 219 -12.06 -11.62 -3.52
CA GLU A 219 -12.86 -11.68 -2.29
C GLU A 219 -12.60 -12.96 -1.52
N SER A 220 -13.00 -12.98 -0.26
CA SER A 220 -12.92 -14.11 0.67
C SER A 220 -14.29 -14.40 1.26
N ASP A 221 -14.64 -15.66 1.37
CA ASP A 221 -15.88 -16.07 2.07
C ASP A 221 -15.82 -15.74 3.57
N GLU A 222 -14.60 -15.68 4.14
CA GLU A 222 -14.39 -15.37 5.55
C GLU A 222 -14.00 -13.91 5.81
N ALA A 223 -13.12 -13.33 4.98
CA ALA A 223 -12.61 -11.97 5.18
C ALA A 223 -13.32 -10.91 4.32
N GLY A 224 -14.29 -11.32 3.47
CA GLY A 224 -15.05 -10.40 2.64
C GLY A 224 -14.24 -9.79 1.50
N PHE A 225 -14.45 -8.51 1.23
CA PHE A 225 -13.76 -7.79 0.15
C PHE A 225 -12.24 -7.73 0.39
N TYR A 226 -11.47 -8.03 -0.65
CA TYR A 226 -10.01 -7.93 -0.63
C TYR A 226 -9.47 -6.91 -1.62
N LEU A 227 -9.77 -7.07 -2.90
CA LEU A 227 -9.21 -6.27 -3.98
C LEU A 227 -10.31 -5.79 -4.92
N GLY A 228 -10.28 -4.52 -5.23
CA GLY A 228 -11.15 -3.92 -6.23
C GLY A 228 -10.53 -2.69 -6.87
N MET A 229 -11.20 -2.20 -7.89
CA MET A 229 -10.78 -0.99 -8.59
C MET A 229 -11.96 -0.17 -9.06
N ALA A 230 -11.73 1.11 -9.29
CA ALA A 230 -12.65 2.04 -9.94
C ALA A 230 -11.91 2.90 -10.97
N GLU A 231 -12.69 3.55 -11.84
CA GLU A 231 -12.16 4.48 -12.84
C GLU A 231 -11.01 3.85 -13.65
N GLU A 232 -11.23 2.62 -14.16
CA GLU A 232 -10.27 1.87 -14.98
C GLU A 232 -8.90 1.68 -14.33
N GLY A 233 -8.86 1.60 -12.98
CA GLY A 233 -7.63 1.39 -12.20
C GLY A 233 -6.95 2.68 -11.76
N ARG A 234 -7.57 3.84 -11.93
CA ARG A 234 -7.10 5.08 -11.29
C ARG A 234 -7.20 5.01 -9.77
N LYS A 235 -8.17 4.24 -9.27
CA LYS A 235 -8.32 3.94 -7.84
C LYS A 235 -8.32 2.43 -7.63
N ILE A 236 -7.42 1.95 -6.80
CA ILE A 236 -7.27 0.54 -6.45
C ILE A 236 -7.42 0.41 -4.94
N PHE A 237 -8.30 -0.49 -4.50
CA PHE A 237 -8.64 -0.71 -3.10
C PHE A 237 -8.17 -2.09 -2.67
N VAL A 238 -7.32 -2.15 -1.65
CA VAL A 238 -6.79 -3.41 -1.08
C VAL A 238 -7.13 -3.44 0.41
N MET A 239 -8.05 -4.32 0.82
CA MET A 239 -8.53 -4.37 2.21
C MET A 239 -7.59 -5.12 3.15
N GLY A 240 -6.66 -5.91 2.63
CA GLY A 240 -5.63 -6.61 3.39
C GLY A 240 -4.30 -5.88 3.40
N HIS A 241 -3.27 -6.60 3.84
CA HIS A 241 -1.90 -6.11 3.97
C HIS A 241 -0.91 -6.95 3.16
N PRO A 242 -0.93 -6.88 1.81
CA PRO A 242 0.01 -7.63 0.98
C PRO A 242 1.48 -7.28 1.26
N GLU A 243 1.76 -6.07 1.73
CA GLU A 243 3.09 -5.54 2.06
C GLU A 243 3.70 -6.18 3.31
N TYR A 244 2.91 -6.77 4.20
CA TYR A 244 3.37 -7.28 5.49
C TYR A 244 4.53 -8.27 5.38
N ASP A 245 5.48 -8.14 6.29
CA ASP A 245 6.56 -9.08 6.46
C ASP A 245 6.14 -10.33 7.24
N ARG A 246 7.00 -11.36 7.18
CA ARG A 246 6.76 -12.63 7.86
C ARG A 246 6.41 -12.46 9.34
N MET A 247 7.07 -11.54 10.04
CA MET A 247 6.96 -11.37 11.49
C MET A 247 5.97 -10.27 11.91
N THR A 248 5.30 -9.60 10.98
CA THR A 248 4.45 -8.46 11.31
C THR A 248 3.25 -8.86 12.18
N LEU A 249 2.50 -9.89 11.77
CA LEU A 249 1.38 -10.39 12.58
C LEU A 249 1.84 -11.06 13.89
N ASP A 250 3.02 -11.66 13.91
CA ASP A 250 3.65 -12.19 15.12
C ASP A 250 3.92 -11.08 16.13
N GLY A 251 4.51 -9.98 15.68
CA GLY A 251 4.75 -8.80 16.49
C GLY A 251 3.46 -8.16 17.02
N GLU A 252 2.42 -8.08 16.19
CA GLU A 252 1.09 -7.60 16.62
C GLU A 252 0.49 -8.52 17.68
N TYR A 253 0.52 -9.85 17.47
CA TYR A 253 0.01 -10.84 18.41
C TYR A 253 0.66 -10.73 19.78
N HIS A 254 2.00 -10.73 19.82
CA HIS A 254 2.74 -10.66 21.10
C HIS A 254 2.54 -9.31 21.78
N ARG A 255 2.58 -8.20 21.03
CA ARG A 255 2.33 -6.86 21.56
C ARG A 255 0.98 -6.76 22.26
N ASP A 256 -0.09 -7.27 21.61
CA ASP A 256 -1.45 -7.14 22.13
C ASP A 256 -1.68 -8.11 23.30
N LYS A 257 -1.10 -9.31 23.23
CA LYS A 257 -1.08 -10.29 24.33
C LYS A 257 -0.36 -9.75 25.58
N ASP A 258 0.82 -9.13 25.40
CA ASP A 258 1.60 -8.56 26.51
C ASP A 258 0.88 -7.38 27.18
N LYS A 259 0.02 -6.67 26.43
CA LYS A 259 -0.87 -5.63 26.95
C LYS A 259 -2.14 -6.17 27.62
N GLY A 260 -2.34 -7.50 27.64
CA GLY A 260 -3.54 -8.13 28.16
C GLY A 260 -4.83 -7.85 27.34
N LEU A 261 -4.66 -7.47 26.07
CA LEU A 261 -5.79 -7.27 25.17
C LEU A 261 -6.32 -8.62 24.68
N PRO A 262 -7.65 -8.74 24.44
CA PRO A 262 -8.22 -9.94 23.85
C PRO A 262 -7.76 -10.08 22.41
N ILE A 263 -6.88 -11.05 22.15
CA ILE A 263 -6.37 -11.35 20.82
C ILE A 263 -6.29 -12.86 20.61
N GLU A 264 -6.81 -13.31 19.49
CA GLU A 264 -6.71 -14.68 19.04
C GLU A 264 -5.39 -14.92 18.30
N ILE A 265 -4.96 -16.19 18.22
CA ILE A 265 -3.81 -16.57 17.40
C ILE A 265 -4.12 -16.24 15.93
N PRO A 266 -3.19 -15.59 15.19
CA PRO A 266 -3.42 -15.26 13.79
C PRO A 266 -3.71 -16.53 12.97
N LYS A 267 -4.87 -16.57 12.31
CA LYS A 267 -5.38 -17.71 11.57
C LYS A 267 -4.44 -18.11 10.41
N ASN A 268 -4.19 -19.39 10.22
CA ASN A 268 -3.37 -19.94 9.12
C ASN A 268 -1.93 -19.39 9.03
N TYR A 269 -1.42 -18.81 10.09
CA TYR A 269 -0.16 -18.07 10.07
C TYR A 269 1.01 -18.87 10.66
N TYR A 270 0.81 -19.52 11.79
CA TYR A 270 1.78 -20.43 12.36
C TYR A 270 1.60 -21.86 11.87
N LYS A 271 2.66 -22.62 11.83
CA LYS A 271 2.56 -24.06 11.52
C LYS A 271 1.79 -24.76 12.64
N ASN A 272 0.70 -25.46 12.26
CA ASN A 272 -0.21 -26.15 13.19
C ASN A 272 -0.82 -25.22 14.27
N ASP A 273 -0.98 -23.92 13.97
CA ASP A 273 -1.47 -22.90 14.88
C ASP A 273 -0.69 -22.79 16.20
N ASP A 274 0.58 -23.18 16.19
CA ASP A 274 1.48 -23.10 17.35
C ASP A 274 2.32 -21.79 17.30
N PRO A 275 2.03 -20.81 18.18
CA PRO A 275 2.72 -19.52 18.20
C PRO A 275 4.19 -19.60 18.63
N ASN A 276 4.68 -20.76 19.06
CA ASN A 276 6.09 -21.00 19.33
C ASN A 276 6.88 -21.39 18.07
N THR A 277 6.19 -21.59 16.94
CA THR A 277 6.83 -21.92 15.66
C THR A 277 7.04 -20.68 14.82
N LYS A 278 8.07 -20.71 13.96
CA LYS A 278 8.29 -19.62 12.99
C LYS A 278 7.13 -19.54 12.00
N PRO A 279 6.54 -18.35 11.78
CA PRO A 279 5.46 -18.17 10.81
C PRO A 279 5.86 -18.57 9.39
N VAL A 280 4.88 -19.05 8.62
CA VAL A 280 5.07 -19.45 7.21
C VAL A 280 4.68 -18.29 6.30
N LEU A 281 5.59 -17.88 5.41
CA LEU A 281 5.33 -16.80 4.44
C LEU A 281 4.63 -17.39 3.19
N LEU A 282 3.33 -17.20 3.08
CA LEU A 282 2.48 -17.80 2.02
C LEU A 282 1.84 -16.79 1.07
N TRP A 283 2.11 -15.48 1.21
CA TRP A 283 1.45 -14.42 0.43
C TRP A 283 2.40 -13.59 -0.44
N ARG A 284 3.72 -13.73 -0.28
CA ARG A 284 4.72 -12.87 -0.92
C ARG A 284 4.65 -12.87 -2.46
N SER A 285 4.41 -14.02 -3.09
CA SER A 285 4.35 -14.11 -4.54
C SER A 285 3.17 -13.35 -5.13
N HIS A 286 1.99 -13.45 -4.51
CA HIS A 286 0.79 -12.72 -4.92
C HIS A 286 0.90 -11.23 -4.62
N ALA A 287 1.49 -10.86 -3.48
CA ALA A 287 1.82 -9.47 -3.16
C ALA A 287 2.76 -8.86 -4.22
N ASN A 288 3.84 -9.54 -4.55
CA ASN A 288 4.77 -9.10 -5.58
C ASN A 288 4.08 -8.92 -6.94
N ASN A 289 3.21 -9.87 -7.33
CA ASN A 289 2.43 -9.75 -8.56
C ASN A 289 1.49 -8.55 -8.53
N LEU A 290 0.82 -8.28 -7.41
CA LEU A 290 -0.07 -7.13 -7.26
C LEU A 290 0.68 -5.81 -7.52
N TYR A 291 1.79 -5.58 -6.82
CA TYR A 291 2.56 -4.34 -6.97
C TYR A 291 3.21 -4.23 -8.35
N THR A 292 3.75 -5.32 -8.89
CA THR A 292 4.33 -5.35 -10.24
C THR A 292 3.28 -5.06 -11.31
N ASN A 293 2.09 -5.66 -11.22
CA ASN A 293 0.99 -5.43 -12.16
C ASN A 293 0.47 -4.00 -12.07
N TRP A 294 0.32 -3.46 -10.85
CA TRP A 294 -0.07 -2.07 -10.65
C TRP A 294 0.94 -1.12 -11.31
N LEU A 295 2.24 -1.25 -11.00
CA LEU A 295 3.28 -0.40 -11.58
C LEU A 295 3.34 -0.51 -13.10
N ASN A 296 3.18 -1.71 -13.66
CA ASN A 296 3.29 -1.92 -15.10
C ASN A 296 2.04 -1.46 -15.85
N TYR A 297 0.84 -1.91 -15.43
CA TYR A 297 -0.37 -1.74 -16.23
C TYR A 297 -1.17 -0.49 -15.87
N TYR A 298 -1.08 0.01 -14.64
CA TYR A 298 -1.90 1.13 -14.15
C TYR A 298 -1.11 2.39 -13.84
N VAL A 299 0.22 2.27 -13.79
CA VAL A 299 1.11 3.42 -13.64
C VAL A 299 1.90 3.66 -14.92
N TYR A 300 2.80 2.76 -15.29
CA TYR A 300 3.71 2.95 -16.42
C TYR A 300 3.00 3.07 -17.77
N GLN A 301 2.11 2.12 -18.10
CA GLN A 301 1.47 2.08 -19.42
C GLN A 301 0.38 3.13 -19.63
N VAL A 302 -0.17 3.69 -18.57
CA VAL A 302 -1.27 4.67 -18.64
C VAL A 302 -0.86 6.10 -18.27
N THR A 303 0.36 6.30 -17.76
CA THR A 303 0.86 7.64 -17.51
C THR A 303 0.96 8.40 -18.84
N PRO A 304 0.25 9.53 -19.01
CA PRO A 304 0.35 10.32 -20.22
C PRO A 304 1.72 10.99 -20.29
N TYR A 305 2.42 10.79 -21.42
CA TYR A 305 3.71 11.39 -21.68
C TYR A 305 3.62 12.44 -22.77
N ASN A 306 4.10 13.64 -22.43
CA ASN A 306 4.62 14.56 -23.43
C ASN A 306 6.14 14.31 -23.59
N LEU A 307 6.69 14.60 -24.76
CA LEU A 307 8.13 14.46 -25.04
C LEU A 307 9.02 15.31 -24.12
N ASP A 308 8.44 16.31 -23.46
CA ASP A 308 9.09 17.17 -22.45
C ASP A 308 8.98 16.61 -21.01
N GLY A 309 8.42 15.41 -20.84
CA GLY A 309 8.37 14.70 -19.56
C GLY A 309 7.30 15.17 -18.57
N THR A 310 6.40 16.07 -18.92
CA THR A 310 5.24 16.46 -18.11
C THR A 310 4.04 15.54 -18.41
N PRO A 311 3.38 14.96 -17.39
CA PRO A 311 2.13 14.21 -17.60
C PRO A 311 1.04 15.15 -18.13
N ASP A 312 0.35 14.76 -19.19
CA ASP A 312 -0.80 15.51 -19.73
C ASP A 312 -2.11 14.89 -19.22
N PHE A 313 -2.74 15.55 -18.27
CA PHE A 313 -4.04 15.16 -17.71
C PHE A 313 -5.22 15.89 -18.40
N SER A 314 -4.98 16.67 -19.45
CA SER A 314 -6.00 17.51 -20.11
C SER A 314 -7.01 16.73 -20.96
N GLY A 315 -6.79 15.45 -21.19
CA GLY A 315 -7.61 14.61 -22.09
C GLY A 315 -8.49 13.55 -21.40
N LYS A 316 -8.69 13.61 -20.06
CA LYS A 316 -9.49 12.63 -19.33
C LYS A 316 -10.65 13.27 -18.60
#